data_ad8c8cd560d8d2bcdd884185b94a559a
#
_entry.id   ad8c8cd560d8d2bcdd884185b94a559a
#
_cell.length_a   1.000
_cell.length_b   1.000
_cell.length_c   1.000
_cell.angle_alpha   90.00
_cell.angle_beta   90.00
_cell.angle_gamma   90.00
#
_symmetry.space_group_name_H-M   'P 1'
#
loop_
_entity.id
_entity.type
_entity.pdbx_description
1 polymer ?
#
loop_
_entity_poly.entity_id
_entity_poly.type
_entity_poly.pdbx_seq_one_letter_code
_entity_poly.pdbx_strand_id
1 'polypeptide(L)'
;MGLKISDLIAKEMPLSPEEIEVVNTLIPIKEFKKGQLLLKEGSIARECYFNIKGCVRSYQIINGEERTTQFFVEGDPIASLLSYLNKSPANHYFECIEDSVLAVLRFDDEQKLYNQYPKFEALCRNSIEQEFGKQQEILQNYLTKNPEERYLMLQENRPELLQRVPQYHLATFLGVQPESLSRIRKRIAHRNKP
;
A
#
# COMPACT_ATOMS: atom_id res chain seq x y z
N MET A 1 9.07 -22.46 -11.65
CA MET A 1 10.04 -21.34 -11.58
C MET A 1 9.33 -20.22 -10.83
N GLY A 2 9.83 -19.78 -9.68
CA GLY A 2 9.15 -18.75 -8.87
C GLY A 2 9.20 -17.38 -9.54
N LEU A 3 8.22 -16.53 -9.30
CA LEU A 3 8.17 -15.15 -9.77
C LEU A 3 9.40 -14.38 -9.26
N LYS A 4 10.06 -13.64 -10.14
CA LYS A 4 11.21 -12.80 -9.82
C LYS A 4 10.86 -11.33 -9.98
N ILE A 5 11.48 -10.46 -9.18
CA ILE A 5 11.25 -9.02 -9.31
C ILE A 5 11.70 -8.48 -10.67
N SER A 6 12.74 -9.05 -11.26
CA SER A 6 13.21 -8.71 -12.60
C SER A 6 12.12 -8.90 -13.67
N ASP A 7 11.22 -9.88 -13.52
CA ASP A 7 10.13 -10.15 -14.46
C ASP A 7 9.08 -9.01 -14.44
N LEU A 8 8.94 -8.35 -13.29
CA LEU A 8 8.05 -7.19 -13.13
C LEU A 8 8.71 -5.92 -13.66
N ILE A 9 9.97 -5.66 -13.28
CA ILE A 9 10.72 -4.49 -13.74
C ILE A 9 10.90 -4.50 -15.26
N ALA A 10 11.09 -5.68 -15.87
CA ALA A 10 11.27 -5.82 -17.33
C ALA A 10 10.04 -5.38 -18.14
N LYS A 11 8.86 -5.24 -17.53
CA LYS A 11 7.67 -4.68 -18.17
C LYS A 11 7.75 -3.15 -18.31
N GLU A 12 8.49 -2.50 -17.44
CA GLU A 12 8.64 -1.04 -17.39
C GLU A 12 9.89 -0.56 -18.13
N MET A 13 10.97 -1.39 -18.11
CA MET A 13 12.25 -1.03 -18.71
C MET A 13 13.10 -2.25 -19.04
N PRO A 14 13.92 -2.22 -20.12
CA PRO A 14 14.82 -3.31 -20.45
C PRO A 14 15.91 -3.48 -19.38
N LEU A 15 16.23 -4.74 -19.06
CA LEU A 15 17.29 -5.12 -18.12
C LEU A 15 18.37 -5.92 -18.83
N SER A 16 19.65 -5.64 -18.51
CA SER A 16 20.77 -6.49 -18.89
C SER A 16 20.80 -7.77 -18.03
N PRO A 17 21.50 -8.82 -18.44
CA PRO A 17 21.67 -10.03 -17.63
C PRO A 17 22.27 -9.75 -16.25
N GLU A 18 23.23 -8.84 -16.14
CA GLU A 18 23.84 -8.42 -14.88
C GLU A 18 22.82 -7.71 -13.96
N GLU A 19 22.03 -6.80 -14.51
CA GLU A 19 20.99 -6.10 -13.77
C GLU A 19 19.90 -7.03 -13.26
N ILE A 20 19.52 -8.06 -14.04
CA ILE A 20 18.59 -9.11 -13.62
C ILE A 20 19.11 -9.84 -12.37
N GLU A 21 20.40 -10.19 -12.34
CA GLU A 21 21.02 -10.85 -11.20
C GLU A 21 21.03 -9.94 -9.97
N VAL A 22 21.45 -8.69 -10.15
CA VAL A 22 21.55 -7.70 -9.06
C VAL A 22 20.18 -7.41 -8.45
N VAL A 23 19.16 -7.09 -9.25
CA VAL A 23 17.83 -6.77 -8.69
C VAL A 23 17.20 -7.97 -8.00
N ASN A 24 17.36 -9.19 -8.52
CA ASN A 24 16.83 -10.39 -7.87
C ASN A 24 17.55 -10.72 -6.56
N THR A 25 18.80 -10.32 -6.40
CA THR A 25 19.57 -10.51 -5.17
C THR A 25 19.21 -9.45 -4.12
N LEU A 26 19.13 -8.17 -4.52
CA LEU A 26 18.91 -7.06 -3.61
C LEU A 26 17.42 -6.86 -3.25
N ILE A 27 16.49 -7.34 -4.10
CA ILE A 27 15.05 -7.19 -3.91
C ILE A 27 14.38 -8.58 -3.87
N PRO A 28 14.60 -9.36 -2.81
CA PRO A 28 13.96 -10.67 -2.68
C PRO A 28 12.44 -10.57 -2.57
N ILE A 29 11.74 -11.52 -3.16
CA ILE A 29 10.30 -11.72 -2.97
C ILE A 29 10.08 -12.59 -1.74
N LYS A 30 9.22 -12.13 -0.82
CA LYS A 30 8.90 -12.81 0.44
C LYS A 30 7.40 -12.97 0.63
N GLU A 31 7.02 -14.04 1.31
CA GLU A 31 5.64 -14.29 1.75
C GLU A 31 5.43 -13.78 3.17
N PHE A 32 4.28 -13.16 3.39
CA PHE A 32 3.86 -12.62 4.67
C PHE A 32 2.45 -13.14 4.99
N LYS A 33 2.22 -13.51 6.24
CA LYS A 33 0.94 -14.02 6.67
C LYS A 33 -0.02 -12.91 7.03
N LYS A 34 -1.32 -13.19 6.88
CA LYS A 34 -2.37 -12.33 7.41
C LYS A 34 -2.12 -11.98 8.88
N GLY A 35 -2.25 -10.69 9.22
CA GLY A 35 -1.99 -10.14 10.56
C GLY A 35 -0.51 -9.85 10.84
N GLN A 36 0.40 -10.17 9.92
CA GLN A 36 1.81 -9.85 10.10
C GLN A 36 2.05 -8.35 9.93
N LEU A 37 2.76 -7.77 10.90
CA LEU A 37 3.19 -6.37 10.84
C LEU A 37 4.47 -6.27 10.03
N LEU A 38 4.47 -5.37 9.05
CA LEU A 38 5.64 -4.97 8.26
C LEU A 38 6.34 -3.77 8.92
N LEU A 39 5.57 -2.90 9.57
CA LEU A 39 6.06 -1.75 10.33
C LEU A 39 5.20 -1.58 11.57
N LYS A 40 5.85 -1.26 12.69
CA LYS A 40 5.20 -0.91 13.95
C LYS A 40 5.46 0.55 14.28
N GLU A 41 4.45 1.24 14.81
CA GLU A 41 4.61 2.57 15.41
C GLU A 41 5.78 2.61 16.40
N GLY A 42 6.57 3.68 16.37
CA GLY A 42 7.77 3.83 17.19
C GLY A 42 9.03 3.18 16.61
N SER A 43 8.90 2.31 15.60
CA SER A 43 10.04 1.71 14.91
C SER A 43 10.50 2.58 13.74
N ILE A 44 11.79 2.53 13.41
CA ILE A 44 12.32 3.18 12.21
C ILE A 44 12.13 2.26 11.02
N ALA A 45 11.50 2.76 9.95
CA ALA A 45 11.35 2.03 8.70
C ALA A 45 12.72 1.82 8.02
N ARG A 46 13.08 0.57 7.78
CA ARG A 46 14.35 0.17 7.15
C ARG A 46 14.16 -0.53 5.82
N GLU A 47 12.92 -0.78 5.46
CA GLU A 47 12.52 -1.48 4.24
C GLU A 47 11.38 -0.74 3.58
N CYS A 48 11.35 -0.76 2.26
CA CYS A 48 10.18 -0.49 1.47
C CYS A 48 9.76 -1.76 0.73
N TYR A 49 8.50 -1.81 0.32
CA TYR A 49 7.93 -3.00 -0.28
C TYR A 49 7.21 -2.62 -1.58
N PHE A 50 7.13 -3.59 -2.48
CA PHE A 50 6.24 -3.52 -3.64
C PHE A 50 5.27 -4.68 -3.56
N ASN A 51 3.97 -4.39 -3.59
CA ASN A 51 2.95 -5.40 -3.43
C ASN A 51 2.74 -6.18 -4.73
N ILE A 52 3.09 -7.48 -4.69
CA ILE A 52 2.94 -8.40 -5.84
C ILE A 52 1.59 -9.11 -5.76
N LYS A 53 1.18 -9.49 -4.54
CA LYS A 53 -0.08 -10.15 -4.27
C LYS A 53 -0.49 -9.89 -2.83
N GLY A 54 -1.76 -9.65 -2.60
CA GLY A 54 -2.31 -9.45 -1.27
C GLY A 54 -2.71 -8.01 -1.00
N CYS A 55 -3.12 -7.75 0.22
CA CYS A 55 -3.55 -6.43 0.66
C CYS A 55 -2.90 -6.07 1.99
N VAL A 56 -2.25 -4.92 2.02
CA VAL A 56 -1.64 -4.33 3.21
C VAL A 56 -2.42 -3.06 3.57
N ARG A 57 -2.61 -2.79 4.86
CA ARG A 57 -3.17 -1.54 5.34
C ARG A 57 -2.14 -0.70 6.10
N SER A 58 -2.27 0.61 5.99
CA SER A 58 -1.71 1.57 6.94
C SER A 58 -2.77 1.98 7.94
N TYR A 59 -2.40 2.04 9.23
CA TYR A 59 -3.32 2.53 10.26
C TYR A 59 -2.57 3.19 11.42
N GLN A 60 -3.29 4.02 12.17
CA GLN A 60 -2.85 4.62 13.42
C GLN A 60 -3.78 4.19 14.55
N ILE A 61 -3.28 4.23 15.79
CA ILE A 61 -4.10 4.05 16.99
C ILE A 61 -4.37 5.43 17.58
N ILE A 62 -5.62 5.84 17.56
CA ILE A 62 -6.06 7.15 18.07
C ILE A 62 -7.11 6.89 19.17
N ASN A 63 -6.80 7.31 20.40
CA ASN A 63 -7.67 7.09 21.58
C ASN A 63 -8.03 5.60 21.79
N GLY A 64 -7.07 4.69 21.48
CA GLY A 64 -7.25 3.25 21.64
C GLY A 64 -7.99 2.57 20.47
N GLU A 65 -8.40 3.30 19.44
CA GLU A 65 -9.07 2.76 18.25
C GLU A 65 -8.15 2.81 17.04
N GLU A 66 -8.17 1.74 16.24
CA GLU A 66 -7.47 1.70 14.97
C GLU A 66 -8.18 2.55 13.92
N ARG A 67 -7.44 3.41 13.25
CA ARG A 67 -7.90 4.25 12.14
C ARG A 67 -7.10 3.92 10.90
N THR A 68 -7.70 3.21 9.96
CA THR A 68 -7.09 2.89 8.68
C THR A 68 -6.97 4.16 7.84
N THR A 69 -5.77 4.42 7.35
CA THR A 69 -5.47 5.60 6.53
C THR A 69 -5.29 5.24 5.06
N GLN A 70 -4.89 3.99 4.76
CA GLN A 70 -4.62 3.55 3.40
C GLN A 70 -4.70 2.04 3.26
N PHE A 71 -5.03 1.58 2.03
CA PHE A 71 -4.89 0.20 1.58
C PHE A 71 -3.96 0.15 0.38
N PHE A 72 -3.04 -0.79 0.40
CA PHE A 72 -2.12 -1.11 -0.69
C PHE A 72 -2.50 -2.47 -1.27
N VAL A 73 -2.74 -2.53 -2.56
CA VAL A 73 -3.02 -3.77 -3.30
C VAL A 73 -1.92 -4.05 -4.32
N GLU A 74 -2.12 -5.01 -5.19
CA GLU A 74 -1.16 -5.40 -6.22
C GLU A 74 -0.74 -4.19 -7.08
N GLY A 75 0.56 -4.00 -7.23
CA GLY A 75 1.16 -2.89 -7.98
C GLY A 75 1.46 -1.64 -7.15
N ASP A 76 1.00 -1.57 -5.89
CA ASP A 76 1.26 -0.41 -5.05
C ASP A 76 2.61 -0.51 -4.33
N PRO A 77 3.41 0.58 -4.30
CA PRO A 77 4.57 0.70 -3.43
C PRO A 77 4.12 0.96 -1.98
N ILE A 78 4.82 0.40 -1.01
CA ILE A 78 4.53 0.53 0.41
C ILE A 78 5.78 1.07 1.11
N ALA A 79 5.74 2.31 1.56
CA ALA A 79 6.85 2.94 2.26
C ALA A 79 6.38 3.95 3.29
N SER A 80 7.01 3.95 4.45
CA SER A 80 6.89 5.02 5.44
C SER A 80 7.94 6.08 5.13
N LEU A 81 7.69 6.91 4.12
CA LEU A 81 8.70 7.80 3.54
C LEU A 81 9.36 8.72 4.56
N LEU A 82 8.60 9.36 5.46
CA LEU A 82 9.18 10.23 6.49
C LEU A 82 10.11 9.47 7.44
N SER A 83 9.67 8.30 7.90
CA SER A 83 10.50 7.46 8.76
C SER A 83 11.74 6.94 8.03
N TYR A 84 11.55 6.50 6.79
CA TYR A 84 12.61 5.94 5.94
C TYR A 84 13.70 6.97 5.62
N LEU A 85 13.32 8.17 5.14
CA LEU A 85 14.24 9.23 4.74
C LEU A 85 14.92 9.90 5.95
N ASN A 86 14.15 10.22 7.00
CA ASN A 86 14.64 10.95 8.16
C ASN A 86 15.22 10.04 9.24
N LYS A 87 15.15 8.71 9.07
CA LYS A 87 15.55 7.72 10.08
C LYS A 87 14.88 7.99 11.44
N SER A 88 13.62 8.44 11.40
CA SER A 88 12.81 8.79 12.57
C SER A 88 11.75 7.72 12.85
N PRO A 89 11.28 7.57 14.09
CA PRO A 89 10.20 6.63 14.42
C PRO A 89 8.95 6.88 13.59
N ALA A 90 8.35 5.82 13.04
CA ALA A 90 7.06 5.89 12.35
C ALA A 90 5.92 6.15 13.34
N ASN A 91 4.89 6.87 12.91
CA ASN A 91 3.68 7.16 13.69
C ASN A 91 2.47 6.30 13.26
N HIS A 92 2.72 5.20 12.58
CA HIS A 92 1.70 4.31 12.04
C HIS A 92 2.22 2.87 11.95
N TYR A 93 1.30 1.97 11.63
CA TYR A 93 1.55 0.57 11.40
C TYR A 93 1.33 0.22 9.93
N PHE A 94 2.09 -0.77 9.42
CA PHE A 94 1.72 -1.52 8.22
C PHE A 94 1.40 -2.96 8.59
N GLU A 95 0.26 -3.48 8.14
CA GLU A 95 -0.22 -4.82 8.44
C GLU A 95 -0.77 -5.50 7.18
N CYS A 96 -0.37 -6.75 6.98
CA CYS A 96 -0.98 -7.61 5.95
C CYS A 96 -2.38 -8.04 6.40
N ILE A 97 -3.45 -7.61 5.71
CA ILE A 97 -4.82 -8.01 6.05
C ILE A 97 -5.25 -9.33 5.41
N GLU A 98 -4.39 -9.88 4.55
CA GLU A 98 -4.48 -11.23 3.98
C GLU A 98 -3.06 -11.77 3.71
N ASP A 99 -2.94 -13.06 3.37
CA ASP A 99 -1.65 -13.63 2.97
C ASP A 99 -1.12 -12.87 1.75
N SER A 100 0.09 -12.33 1.86
CA SER A 100 0.66 -11.38 0.90
C SER A 100 2.02 -11.82 0.40
N VAL A 101 2.36 -11.45 -0.82
CA VAL A 101 3.66 -11.65 -1.45
C VAL A 101 4.22 -10.28 -1.83
N LEU A 102 5.33 -9.91 -1.24
CA LEU A 102 5.94 -8.59 -1.40
C LEU A 102 7.38 -8.72 -1.87
N ALA A 103 7.79 -7.86 -2.78
CA ALA A 103 9.20 -7.60 -3.02
C ALA A 103 9.72 -6.64 -1.94
N VAL A 104 10.89 -6.91 -1.38
CA VAL A 104 11.43 -6.21 -0.22
C VAL A 104 12.75 -5.57 -0.58
N LEU A 105 12.83 -4.24 -0.49
CA LEU A 105 14.06 -3.49 -0.71
C LEU A 105 14.49 -2.82 0.59
N ARG A 106 15.70 -3.12 1.06
CA ARG A 106 16.30 -2.51 2.25
C ARG A 106 16.99 -1.19 1.88
N PHE A 107 17.00 -0.25 2.80
CA PHE A 107 17.64 1.06 2.62
C PHE A 107 19.10 0.95 2.12
N ASP A 108 19.91 0.11 2.76
CA ASP A 108 21.32 -0.04 2.41
C ASP A 108 21.51 -0.65 1.00
N ASP A 109 20.61 -1.51 0.59
CA ASP A 109 20.63 -2.18 -0.72
C ASP A 109 20.08 -1.27 -1.82
N GLU A 110 19.11 -0.42 -1.49
CA GLU A 110 18.62 0.64 -2.37
C GLU A 110 19.76 1.62 -2.77
N GLN A 111 20.53 2.09 -1.79
CA GLN A 111 21.65 2.99 -2.06
C GLN A 111 22.74 2.35 -2.95
N LYS A 112 23.04 1.07 -2.74
CA LYS A 112 23.95 0.32 -3.60
C LYS A 112 23.41 0.22 -5.03
N LEU A 113 22.11 -0.13 -5.16
CA LEU A 113 21.46 -0.28 -6.46
C LEU A 113 21.48 1.04 -7.25
N TYR A 114 21.14 2.16 -6.62
CA TYR A 114 21.08 3.46 -7.29
C TYR A 114 22.47 4.00 -7.65
N ASN A 115 23.47 3.79 -6.79
CA ASN A 115 24.86 4.19 -7.08
C ASN A 115 25.43 3.41 -8.28
N GLN A 116 25.07 2.13 -8.42
CA GLN A 116 25.57 1.28 -9.51
C GLN A 116 24.74 1.45 -10.79
N TYR A 117 23.41 1.63 -10.65
CA TYR A 117 22.48 1.72 -11.77
C TYR A 117 21.45 2.85 -11.55
N PRO A 118 21.78 4.11 -11.88
CA PRO A 118 20.90 5.27 -11.61
C PRO A 118 19.49 5.18 -12.24
N LYS A 119 19.31 4.37 -13.28
CA LYS A 119 17.97 4.17 -13.89
C LYS A 119 16.93 3.59 -12.94
N PHE A 120 17.35 2.81 -11.93
CA PHE A 120 16.42 2.27 -10.93
C PHE A 120 15.92 3.36 -9.96
N GLU A 121 16.74 4.39 -9.70
CA GLU A 121 16.30 5.57 -8.95
C GLU A 121 15.16 6.29 -9.69
N ALA A 122 15.30 6.48 -11.01
CA ALA A 122 14.25 7.09 -11.83
C ALA A 122 12.94 6.27 -11.80
N LEU A 123 13.04 4.94 -11.90
CA LEU A 123 11.88 4.04 -11.81
C LEU A 123 11.17 4.17 -10.44
N CYS A 124 11.94 4.14 -9.36
CA CYS A 124 11.39 4.26 -8.01
C CYS A 124 10.75 5.64 -7.79
N ARG A 125 11.39 6.72 -8.23
CA ARG A 125 10.85 8.08 -8.16
C ARG A 125 9.53 8.20 -8.88
N ASN A 126 9.40 7.68 -10.11
CA ASN A 126 8.14 7.69 -10.84
C ASN A 126 7.02 6.96 -10.08
N SER A 127 7.33 5.81 -9.46
CA SER A 127 6.37 5.08 -8.65
C SER A 127 5.91 5.87 -7.42
N ILE A 128 6.84 6.56 -6.75
CA ILE A 128 6.54 7.43 -5.60
C ILE A 128 5.70 8.64 -6.01
N GLU A 129 6.01 9.28 -7.14
CA GLU A 129 5.26 10.43 -7.66
C GLU A 129 3.82 10.05 -8.01
N GLN A 130 3.61 8.88 -8.64
CA GLN A 130 2.27 8.36 -8.90
C GLN A 130 1.50 8.07 -7.61
N GLU A 131 2.15 7.45 -6.64
CA GLU A 131 1.54 7.16 -5.35
C GLU A 131 1.19 8.45 -4.58
N PHE A 132 2.05 9.46 -4.63
CA PHE A 132 1.77 10.78 -4.07
C PHE A 132 0.52 11.42 -4.70
N GLY A 133 0.37 11.33 -6.03
CA GLY A 133 -0.83 11.79 -6.73
C GLY A 133 -2.10 11.10 -6.22
N LYS A 134 -2.08 9.76 -6.07
CA LYS A 134 -3.20 9.00 -5.48
C LYS A 134 -3.53 9.47 -4.06
N GLN A 135 -2.50 9.72 -3.23
CA GLN A 135 -2.68 10.19 -1.85
C GLN A 135 -3.32 11.58 -1.80
N GLN A 136 -2.94 12.49 -2.69
CA GLN A 136 -3.58 13.81 -2.80
C GLN A 136 -5.07 13.69 -3.16
N GLU A 137 -5.43 12.81 -4.08
CA GLU A 137 -6.82 12.56 -4.46
C GLU A 137 -7.63 11.98 -3.29
N ILE A 138 -7.08 11.00 -2.57
CA ILE A 138 -7.72 10.42 -1.37
C ILE A 138 -7.98 11.51 -0.33
N LEU A 139 -7.00 12.36 -0.06
CA LEU A 139 -7.13 13.46 0.88
C LEU A 139 -8.20 14.48 0.44
N GLN A 140 -8.19 14.89 -0.83
CA GLN A 140 -9.22 15.78 -1.38
C GLN A 140 -10.61 15.19 -1.21
N ASN A 141 -10.80 13.92 -1.54
CA ASN A 141 -12.06 13.22 -1.40
C ASN A 141 -12.50 13.12 0.07
N TYR A 142 -11.55 12.92 0.98
CA TYR A 142 -11.85 12.90 2.42
C TYR A 142 -12.33 14.26 2.92
N LEU A 143 -11.74 15.36 2.44
CA LEU A 143 -12.08 16.72 2.86
C LEU A 143 -13.38 17.27 2.21
N THR A 144 -13.72 16.84 1.00
CA THR A 144 -14.80 17.44 0.20
C THR A 144 -16.04 16.57 0.08
N LYS A 145 -15.94 15.27 0.30
CA LYS A 145 -17.05 14.31 0.12
C LYS A 145 -17.60 13.82 1.46
N ASN A 146 -18.90 13.60 1.51
CA ASN A 146 -19.51 12.93 2.63
C ASN A 146 -19.23 11.40 2.61
N PRO A 147 -19.47 10.67 3.71
CA PRO A 147 -19.16 9.25 3.78
C PRO A 147 -19.84 8.37 2.74
N GLU A 148 -21.07 8.69 2.33
CA GLU A 148 -21.79 7.96 1.28
C GLU A 148 -21.12 8.14 -0.07
N GLU A 149 -20.75 9.37 -0.40
CA GLU A 149 -20.04 9.69 -1.64
C GLU A 149 -18.68 9.01 -1.68
N ARG A 150 -17.92 9.00 -0.55
CA ARG A 150 -16.64 8.27 -0.45
C ARG A 150 -16.82 6.76 -0.66
N TYR A 151 -17.90 6.19 -0.12
CA TYR A 151 -18.22 4.77 -0.35
C TYR A 151 -18.53 4.49 -1.82
N LEU A 152 -19.33 5.33 -2.49
CA LEU A 152 -19.63 5.20 -3.92
C LEU A 152 -18.39 5.28 -4.78
N MET A 153 -17.49 6.24 -4.50
CA MET A 153 -16.20 6.35 -5.19
C MET A 153 -15.32 5.10 -4.96
N LEU A 154 -15.29 4.57 -3.74
CA LEU A 154 -14.57 3.32 -3.46
C LEU A 154 -15.16 2.15 -4.24
N GLN A 155 -16.48 2.08 -4.36
CA GLN A 155 -17.17 1.05 -5.15
C GLN A 155 -16.88 1.17 -6.65
N GLU A 156 -16.74 2.37 -7.16
CA GLU A 156 -16.45 2.64 -8.57
C GLU A 156 -14.98 2.40 -8.92
N ASN A 157 -14.06 2.94 -8.11
CA ASN A 157 -12.64 2.98 -8.44
C ASN A 157 -11.84 1.79 -7.88
N ARG A 158 -12.29 1.20 -6.75
CA ARG A 158 -11.58 0.11 -6.07
C ARG A 158 -12.56 -0.96 -5.52
N PRO A 159 -13.40 -1.55 -6.38
CA PRO A 159 -14.42 -2.52 -5.95
C PRO A 159 -13.83 -3.77 -5.29
N GLU A 160 -12.57 -4.12 -5.61
CA GLU A 160 -11.86 -5.25 -5.01
C GLU A 160 -11.69 -5.08 -3.49
N LEU A 161 -11.51 -3.86 -2.99
CA LEU A 161 -11.39 -3.60 -1.56
C LEU A 161 -12.66 -3.95 -0.79
N LEU A 162 -13.83 -3.72 -1.40
CA LEU A 162 -15.12 -4.05 -0.79
C LEU A 162 -15.34 -5.55 -0.59
N GLN A 163 -14.63 -6.39 -1.33
CA GLN A 163 -14.70 -7.84 -1.27
C GLN A 163 -13.62 -8.44 -0.35
N ARG A 164 -12.43 -7.83 -0.31
CA ARG A 164 -11.23 -8.35 0.36
C ARG A 164 -11.07 -7.81 1.78
N VAL A 165 -11.48 -6.56 2.01
CA VAL A 165 -11.21 -5.85 3.26
C VAL A 165 -12.34 -6.06 4.27
N PRO A 166 -12.06 -6.43 5.53
CA PRO A 166 -13.05 -6.49 6.60
C PRO A 166 -13.81 -5.16 6.76
N GLN A 167 -15.12 -5.26 7.00
CA GLN A 167 -16.00 -4.10 7.03
C GLN A 167 -15.60 -3.03 8.08
N TYR A 168 -15.03 -3.44 9.21
CA TYR A 168 -14.57 -2.50 10.23
C TYR A 168 -13.36 -1.66 9.78
N HIS A 169 -12.43 -2.22 9.00
CA HIS A 169 -11.34 -1.46 8.41
C HIS A 169 -11.83 -0.49 7.33
N LEU A 170 -12.78 -0.93 6.50
CA LEU A 170 -13.42 -0.04 5.51
C LEU A 170 -14.16 1.11 6.20
N ALA A 171 -14.84 0.86 7.31
CA ALA A 171 -15.55 1.90 8.05
C ALA A 171 -14.58 2.96 8.59
N THR A 172 -13.48 2.55 9.22
CA THR A 172 -12.48 3.50 9.72
C THR A 172 -11.80 4.27 8.59
N PHE A 173 -11.50 3.63 7.46
CA PHE A 173 -10.98 4.29 6.26
C PHE A 173 -11.94 5.35 5.69
N LEU A 174 -13.24 5.06 5.69
CA LEU A 174 -14.28 6.00 5.26
C LEU A 174 -14.61 7.05 6.34
N GLY A 175 -14.01 6.98 7.52
CA GLY A 175 -14.23 7.91 8.62
C GLY A 175 -15.59 7.75 9.30
N VAL A 176 -16.13 6.53 9.36
CA VAL A 176 -17.43 6.23 9.97
C VAL A 176 -17.34 5.03 10.91
N GLN A 177 -18.36 4.85 11.76
CA GLN A 177 -18.54 3.62 12.53
C GLN A 177 -19.09 2.48 11.67
N PRO A 178 -18.81 1.20 11.99
CA PRO A 178 -19.26 0.04 11.21
C PRO A 178 -20.77 0.00 10.98
N GLU A 179 -21.58 0.39 11.97
CA GLU A 179 -23.04 0.44 11.87
C GLU A 179 -23.50 1.50 10.85
N SER A 180 -22.79 2.63 10.76
CA SER A 180 -23.08 3.69 9.79
C SER A 180 -22.74 3.22 8.37
N LEU A 181 -21.61 2.52 8.19
CA LEU A 181 -21.26 1.91 6.91
C LEU A 181 -22.32 0.88 6.48
N SER A 182 -22.79 0.03 7.41
CA SER A 182 -23.87 -0.92 7.12
C SER A 182 -25.15 -0.23 6.64
N ARG A 183 -25.52 0.91 7.26
CA ARG A 183 -26.70 1.70 6.84
C ARG A 183 -26.50 2.35 5.46
N ILE A 184 -25.30 2.88 5.16
CA ILE A 184 -24.96 3.42 3.84
C ILE A 184 -25.12 2.34 2.77
N ARG A 185 -24.54 1.16 2.98
CA ARG A 185 -24.64 0.02 2.04
C ARG A 185 -26.08 -0.39 1.76
N LYS A 186 -26.91 -0.52 2.80
CA LYS A 186 -28.33 -0.86 2.65
C LYS A 186 -29.08 0.18 1.83
N ARG A 187 -28.85 1.49 2.09
CA ARG A 187 -29.50 2.59 1.39
C ARG A 187 -29.16 2.60 -0.10
N ILE A 188 -27.87 2.41 -0.43
CA ILE A 188 -27.40 2.35 -1.82
C ILE A 188 -28.01 1.12 -2.53
N ALA A 189 -28.00 -0.04 -1.88
CA ALA A 189 -28.60 -1.26 -2.46
C ALA A 189 -30.11 -1.12 -2.73
N HIS A 190 -30.84 -0.36 -1.90
CA HIS A 190 -32.26 -0.08 -2.15
C HIS A 190 -32.49 0.90 -3.31
N ARG A 191 -31.60 1.88 -3.52
CA ARG A 191 -31.71 2.83 -4.64
C ARG A 191 -31.43 2.17 -6.00
N ASN A 192 -30.63 1.10 -6.01
CA ASN A 192 -30.22 0.38 -7.22
C ASN A 192 -31.13 -0.83 -7.53
N LYS A 193 -32.20 -1.06 -6.77
CA LYS A 193 -33.24 -2.02 -7.12
C LYS A 193 -34.22 -1.35 -8.08
N PRO A 194 -34.48 -1.97 -9.27
CA PRO A 194 -35.44 -1.47 -10.25
C PRO A 194 -36.86 -1.42 -9.69
#